data_6b808fbf8b03544b82765ee71f6f3861
#
_entry.id   6b808fbf8b03544b82765ee71f6f3861
#
_cell.length_a   1.000
_cell.length_b   1.000
_cell.length_c   1.000
_cell.angle_alpha   90.00
_cell.angle_beta   90.00
_cell.angle_gamma   90.00
#
_symmetry.space_group_name_H-M   'P 1'
#
loop_
_entity.id
_entity.type
_entity.pdbx_description
1 polymer ?
#
loop_
_entity_poly.entity_id
_entity_poly.type
_entity_poly.pdbx_seq_one_letter_code
_entity_poly.pdbx_strand_id
1 'polypeptide(L)'
;MRIGFMMRFDKERIEFAKKVGFGSCELQVSPDCDFFPGKDGWETKAKEVADYYKANNIRISCLAGFYVNHMDTEKEGEYKKLVRNVIILAEKMGVSVVAGFSGRIAGKPLEESIGKFKEIWSEHAKFAEDHGVRIAFENCPMGHFHTPSNGINFMCTPKMWEIAFSEVKSEAIGLEWDPSHLICMFIDPVITIREFGKRIYHIHAKDAHVNWDIVKKYGFWYPGAIEHCFPGLGDTDWRLCIKELYRVGYKNDLNIEGWHDAVYNDRVEKGKEDEGLIIAFKHLSQFLVQD
;
A
#
# COMPACT_ATOMS: atom_id res chain seq x y z
N MET A 1 2.57 16.65 3.56
CA MET A 1 2.76 15.18 3.62
C MET A 1 3.68 14.86 4.78
N ARG A 2 3.36 13.84 5.58
CA ARG A 2 4.24 13.32 6.63
C ARG A 2 4.89 12.03 6.15
N ILE A 3 5.98 11.63 6.78
CA ILE A 3 6.57 10.31 6.58
C ILE A 3 6.13 9.41 7.72
N GLY A 4 5.74 8.20 7.39
CA GLY A 4 5.41 7.13 8.30
C GLY A 4 5.97 5.80 7.80
N PHE A 5 5.53 4.73 8.40
CA PHE A 5 5.81 3.37 7.93
C PHE A 5 4.65 2.43 8.26
N MET A 6 4.60 1.30 7.56
CA MET A 6 3.63 0.25 7.82
C MET A 6 3.96 -0.46 9.13
N MET A 7 2.99 -0.59 10.03
CA MET A 7 3.17 -1.25 11.32
C MET A 7 1.88 -1.81 11.89
N ARG A 8 1.96 -2.82 12.74
CA ARG A 8 0.87 -3.21 13.65
C ARG A 8 0.81 -2.27 14.83
N PHE A 9 -0.32 -2.26 15.54
CA PHE A 9 -0.40 -1.52 16.80
C PHE A 9 0.57 -2.11 17.82
N ASP A 10 1.59 -1.34 18.14
CA ASP A 10 2.63 -1.68 19.10
C ASP A 10 3.18 -0.38 19.71
N LYS A 11 3.17 -0.31 21.05
CA LYS A 11 3.61 0.89 21.76
C LYS A 11 5.12 1.15 21.62
N GLU A 12 5.94 0.10 21.53
CA GLU A 12 7.39 0.23 21.36
C GLU A 12 7.69 0.79 19.95
N ARG A 13 6.94 0.34 18.91
CA ARG A 13 7.06 0.88 17.54
C ARG A 13 6.63 2.34 17.47
N ILE A 14 5.64 2.75 18.27
CA ILE A 14 5.22 4.16 18.37
C ILE A 14 6.33 5.01 19.02
N GLU A 15 6.98 4.53 20.08
CA GLU A 15 8.12 5.22 20.68
C GLU A 15 9.32 5.30 19.72
N PHE A 16 9.60 4.26 18.96
CA PHE A 16 10.61 4.30 17.89
C PHE A 16 10.24 5.38 16.84
N ALA A 17 8.99 5.37 16.37
CA ALA A 17 8.52 6.36 15.41
C ALA A 17 8.75 7.80 15.88
N LYS A 18 8.39 8.11 17.13
CA LYS A 18 8.61 9.42 17.75
C LYS A 18 10.10 9.77 17.83
N LYS A 19 10.92 8.83 18.25
CA LYS A 19 12.38 9.04 18.40
C LYS A 19 13.04 9.40 17.06
N VAL A 20 12.60 8.79 15.96
CA VAL A 20 13.13 9.06 14.61
C VAL A 20 12.53 10.32 14.01
N GLY A 21 11.29 10.66 14.36
CA GLY A 21 10.57 11.82 13.86
C GLY A 21 9.45 11.45 12.86
N PHE A 22 9.04 10.19 12.78
CA PHE A 22 7.88 9.79 11.99
C PHE A 22 6.60 10.43 12.53
N GLY A 23 5.80 10.99 11.63
CA GLY A 23 4.54 11.66 11.97
C GLY A 23 3.30 10.95 11.45
N SER A 24 3.46 9.78 10.83
CA SER A 24 2.39 8.99 10.23
C SER A 24 2.61 7.50 10.42
N CYS A 25 1.56 6.71 10.23
CA CYS A 25 1.66 5.28 10.04
C CYS A 25 0.56 4.78 9.11
N GLU A 26 0.84 3.69 8.44
CA GLU A 26 -0.14 2.78 7.89
C GLU A 26 -0.36 1.65 8.89
N LEU A 27 -1.57 1.55 9.41
CA LEU A 27 -1.88 0.58 10.46
C LEU A 27 -2.36 -0.74 9.85
N GLN A 28 -1.56 -1.79 10.01
CA GLN A 28 -1.96 -3.14 9.65
C GLN A 28 -3.05 -3.65 10.59
N VAL A 29 -4.18 -4.07 10.01
CA VAL A 29 -5.32 -4.61 10.74
C VAL A 29 -5.74 -5.97 10.20
N SER A 30 -6.22 -6.84 11.07
CA SER A 30 -6.69 -8.16 10.72
C SER A 30 -7.77 -8.64 11.70
N PRO A 31 -8.53 -9.70 11.39
CA PRO A 31 -9.47 -10.30 12.34
C PRO A 31 -8.87 -10.74 13.66
N ASP A 32 -7.54 -10.84 13.76
CA ASP A 32 -6.86 -11.21 15.00
C ASP A 32 -6.68 -10.02 15.98
N CYS A 33 -6.80 -8.78 15.48
CA CYS A 33 -6.70 -7.60 16.33
C CYS A 33 -7.89 -7.52 17.30
N ASP A 34 -7.62 -7.21 18.57
CA ASP A 34 -8.66 -7.08 19.61
C ASP A 34 -9.67 -5.95 19.33
N PHE A 35 -9.28 -4.97 18.53
CA PHE A 35 -10.08 -3.83 18.09
C PHE A 35 -10.74 -4.04 16.72
N PHE A 36 -10.70 -5.27 16.17
CA PHE A 36 -11.32 -5.58 14.89
C PHE A 36 -12.84 -5.85 15.04
N PRO A 37 -13.71 -5.39 14.12
CA PRO A 37 -15.14 -5.61 14.18
C PRO A 37 -15.52 -7.08 14.35
N GLY A 38 -16.39 -7.35 15.34
CA GLY A 38 -16.82 -8.69 15.71
C GLY A 38 -16.12 -9.25 16.96
N LYS A 39 -15.11 -8.55 17.51
CA LYS A 39 -14.55 -8.86 18.83
C LYS A 39 -15.34 -8.15 19.94
N ASP A 40 -15.34 -8.71 21.15
CA ASP A 40 -15.99 -8.09 22.30
C ASP A 40 -15.36 -6.74 22.64
N GLY A 41 -16.19 -5.69 22.69
CA GLY A 41 -15.77 -4.34 23.01
C GLY A 41 -14.86 -3.68 21.97
N TRP A 42 -14.84 -4.19 20.74
CA TRP A 42 -13.95 -3.71 19.67
C TRP A 42 -14.06 -2.19 19.41
N GLU A 43 -15.25 -1.63 19.51
CA GLU A 43 -15.46 -0.18 19.26
C GLU A 43 -14.72 0.70 20.26
N THR A 44 -14.74 0.33 21.53
CA THR A 44 -14.02 1.02 22.60
C THR A 44 -12.52 0.91 22.37
N LYS A 45 -12.05 -0.32 22.10
CA LYS A 45 -10.63 -0.59 21.83
C LYS A 45 -10.13 0.13 20.59
N ALA A 46 -10.93 0.16 19.50
CA ALA A 46 -10.58 0.89 18.27
C ALA A 46 -10.39 2.39 18.56
N LYS A 47 -11.29 2.98 19.37
CA LYS A 47 -11.16 4.36 19.80
C LYS A 47 -9.92 4.58 20.67
N GLU A 48 -9.63 3.68 21.62
CA GLU A 48 -8.42 3.76 22.46
C GLU A 48 -7.15 3.70 21.63
N VAL A 49 -7.08 2.84 20.60
CA VAL A 49 -5.95 2.77 19.68
C VAL A 49 -5.81 4.07 18.90
N ALA A 50 -6.90 4.59 18.31
CA ALA A 50 -6.87 5.85 17.57
C ALA A 50 -6.44 7.04 18.45
N ASP A 51 -6.98 7.13 19.67
CA ASP A 51 -6.62 8.17 20.64
C ASP A 51 -5.15 8.05 21.07
N TYR A 52 -4.61 6.82 21.20
CA TYR A 52 -3.20 6.61 21.54
C TYR A 52 -2.27 7.11 20.43
N TYR A 53 -2.54 6.82 19.15
CA TYR A 53 -1.79 7.38 18.03
C TYR A 53 -1.86 8.92 18.01
N LYS A 54 -3.05 9.48 18.17
CA LYS A 54 -3.27 10.91 18.21
C LYS A 54 -2.52 11.59 19.35
N ALA A 55 -2.54 11.01 20.56
CA ALA A 55 -1.82 11.50 21.73
C ALA A 55 -0.29 11.51 21.53
N ASN A 56 0.23 10.64 20.66
CA ASN A 56 1.64 10.58 20.28
C ASN A 56 1.97 11.38 19.01
N ASN A 57 1.03 12.20 18.50
CA ASN A 57 1.19 13.01 17.29
C ASN A 57 1.53 12.21 16.03
N ILE A 58 1.08 10.95 15.95
CA ILE A 58 1.20 10.10 14.77
C ILE A 58 -0.18 9.95 14.13
N ARG A 59 -0.30 10.30 12.86
CA ARG A 59 -1.53 10.14 12.09
C ARG A 59 -1.63 8.71 11.54
N ILE A 60 -2.74 8.04 11.74
CA ILE A 60 -3.06 6.84 10.98
C ILE A 60 -3.56 7.31 9.61
N SER A 61 -2.75 7.12 8.58
CA SER A 61 -3.02 7.61 7.21
C SER A 61 -3.86 6.61 6.40
N CYS A 62 -3.78 5.33 6.75
CA CYS A 62 -4.45 4.23 6.08
C CYS A 62 -4.61 3.03 7.01
N LEU A 63 -5.65 2.21 6.83
CA LEU A 63 -5.75 0.88 7.40
C LEU A 63 -5.43 -0.17 6.33
N ALA A 64 -4.33 -0.89 6.50
CA ALA A 64 -3.89 -2.01 5.67
C ALA A 64 -4.60 -3.30 6.12
N GLY A 65 -5.59 -3.82 5.37
CA GLY A 65 -6.46 -4.84 5.94
C GLY A 65 -6.96 -5.97 5.04
N PHE A 66 -6.76 -5.90 3.70
CA PHE A 66 -7.34 -6.91 2.81
C PHE A 66 -6.43 -7.29 1.62
N TYR A 67 -5.19 -7.64 1.92
CA TYR A 67 -4.20 -8.11 0.93
C TYR A 67 -4.42 -9.59 0.59
N VAL A 68 -5.59 -9.90 0.04
CA VAL A 68 -6.03 -11.25 -0.32
C VAL A 68 -6.59 -11.29 -1.73
N ASN A 69 -6.81 -12.50 -2.27
CA ASN A 69 -7.43 -12.64 -3.59
C ASN A 69 -8.95 -12.60 -3.49
N HIS A 70 -9.55 -11.44 -3.65
CA HIS A 70 -11.02 -11.26 -3.58
C HIS A 70 -11.81 -11.97 -4.68
N MET A 71 -11.13 -12.54 -5.69
CA MET A 71 -11.76 -13.34 -6.74
C MET A 71 -11.63 -14.86 -6.50
N ASP A 72 -11.17 -15.25 -5.31
CA ASP A 72 -11.23 -16.64 -4.86
C ASP A 72 -12.68 -17.00 -4.51
N THR A 73 -13.29 -17.84 -5.34
CA THR A 73 -14.71 -18.19 -5.21
C THR A 73 -15.02 -19.01 -3.95
N GLU A 74 -14.02 -19.73 -3.40
CA GLU A 74 -14.20 -20.51 -2.16
C GLU A 74 -14.28 -19.62 -0.92
N LYS A 75 -13.73 -18.41 -1.00
CA LYS A 75 -13.61 -17.45 0.11
C LYS A 75 -14.38 -16.15 -0.10
N GLU A 76 -15.21 -16.07 -1.13
CA GLU A 76 -15.90 -14.82 -1.52
C GLU A 76 -16.66 -14.17 -0.35
N GLY A 77 -17.45 -14.96 0.38
CA GLY A 77 -18.21 -14.45 1.52
C GLY A 77 -17.33 -13.96 2.69
N GLU A 78 -16.22 -14.65 2.94
CA GLU A 78 -15.24 -14.27 3.97
C GLU A 78 -14.57 -12.95 3.59
N TYR A 79 -14.08 -12.84 2.37
CA TYR A 79 -13.35 -11.66 1.91
C TYR A 79 -14.25 -10.44 1.73
N LYS A 80 -15.49 -10.64 1.31
CA LYS A 80 -16.52 -9.59 1.30
C LYS A 80 -16.74 -9.02 2.70
N LYS A 81 -16.86 -9.88 3.71
CA LYS A 81 -17.01 -9.47 5.11
C LYS A 81 -15.74 -8.77 5.62
N LEU A 82 -14.55 -9.24 5.22
CA LEU A 82 -13.28 -8.63 5.60
C LEU A 82 -13.21 -7.16 5.14
N VAL A 83 -13.45 -6.89 3.86
CA VAL A 83 -13.42 -5.51 3.33
C VAL A 83 -14.41 -4.61 4.06
N ARG A 84 -15.65 -5.07 4.27
CA ARG A 84 -16.67 -4.30 4.99
C ARG A 84 -16.26 -4.00 6.42
N ASN A 85 -15.69 -4.98 7.12
CA ASN A 85 -15.24 -4.79 8.49
C ASN A 85 -14.07 -3.79 8.57
N VAL A 86 -13.14 -3.80 7.60
CA VAL A 86 -12.04 -2.81 7.55
C VAL A 86 -12.58 -1.40 7.27
N ILE A 87 -13.59 -1.25 6.41
CA ILE A 87 -14.26 0.03 6.16
C ILE A 87 -14.97 0.55 7.43
N ILE A 88 -15.74 -0.31 8.13
CA ILE A 88 -16.41 0.04 9.39
C ILE A 88 -15.38 0.44 10.46
N LEU A 89 -14.26 -0.30 10.55
CA LEU A 89 -13.18 0.02 11.48
C LEU A 89 -12.56 1.39 11.15
N ALA A 90 -12.33 1.68 9.87
CA ALA A 90 -11.77 2.95 9.42
C ALA A 90 -12.68 4.13 9.79
N GLU A 91 -13.98 4.03 9.52
CA GLU A 91 -14.96 5.04 9.96
C GLU A 91 -14.90 5.25 11.47
N LYS A 92 -14.91 4.17 12.26
CA LYS A 92 -14.85 4.22 13.73
C LYS A 92 -13.59 4.88 14.26
N MET A 93 -12.45 4.65 13.61
CA MET A 93 -11.15 5.24 13.97
C MET A 93 -10.93 6.63 13.38
N GLY A 94 -11.83 7.13 12.53
CA GLY A 94 -11.68 8.41 11.82
C GLY A 94 -10.60 8.37 10.73
N VAL A 95 -10.33 7.20 10.15
CA VAL A 95 -9.38 6.99 9.05
C VAL A 95 -10.14 6.96 7.73
N SER A 96 -9.73 7.76 6.77
CA SER A 96 -10.46 7.94 5.51
C SER A 96 -10.01 7.03 4.36
N VAL A 97 -8.97 6.21 4.56
CA VAL A 97 -8.41 5.33 3.52
C VAL A 97 -8.22 3.93 4.09
N VAL A 98 -8.61 2.93 3.31
CA VAL A 98 -8.33 1.52 3.57
C VAL A 98 -7.61 0.91 2.37
N ALA A 99 -6.69 -0.02 2.59
CA ALA A 99 -5.86 -0.56 1.53
C ALA A 99 -5.78 -2.08 1.50
N GLY A 100 -5.51 -2.60 0.30
CA GLY A 100 -5.32 -4.01 0.03
C GLY A 100 -5.31 -4.33 -1.47
N PHE A 101 -5.47 -5.61 -1.81
CA PHE A 101 -5.50 -6.07 -3.20
C PHE A 101 -6.91 -6.08 -3.78
N SER A 102 -7.00 -6.02 -5.10
CA SER A 102 -8.28 -6.08 -5.82
C SER A 102 -8.76 -7.51 -6.12
N GLY A 103 -7.87 -8.48 -5.99
CA GLY A 103 -8.13 -9.85 -6.44
C GLY A 103 -7.90 -10.03 -7.94
N ARG A 104 -7.82 -11.30 -8.37
CA ARG A 104 -7.69 -11.73 -9.76
C ARG A 104 -8.19 -13.16 -9.95
N ILE A 105 -8.78 -13.49 -11.08
CA ILE A 105 -9.09 -14.88 -11.45
C ILE A 105 -7.77 -15.61 -11.68
N ALA A 106 -7.46 -16.56 -10.79
CA ALA A 106 -6.20 -17.29 -10.81
C ALA A 106 -6.01 -18.09 -12.12
N GLY A 107 -4.79 -18.10 -12.65
CA GLY A 107 -4.44 -18.87 -13.83
C GLY A 107 -4.97 -18.32 -15.15
N LYS A 108 -5.63 -17.15 -15.17
CA LYS A 108 -6.23 -16.55 -16.35
C LYS A 108 -5.55 -15.24 -16.75
N PRO A 109 -5.64 -14.79 -18.02
CA PRO A 109 -5.27 -13.44 -18.41
C PRO A 109 -5.97 -12.39 -17.55
N LEU A 110 -5.32 -11.23 -17.35
CA LEU A 110 -5.86 -10.14 -16.49
C LEU A 110 -7.24 -9.69 -16.95
N GLU A 111 -7.44 -9.62 -18.25
CA GLU A 111 -8.67 -9.14 -18.89
C GLU A 111 -9.89 -10.01 -18.54
N GLU A 112 -9.70 -11.30 -18.26
CA GLU A 112 -10.80 -12.17 -17.82
C GLU A 112 -11.32 -11.80 -16.42
N SER A 113 -10.55 -11.04 -15.65
CA SER A 113 -10.94 -10.56 -14.32
C SER A 113 -11.83 -9.31 -14.35
N ILE A 114 -11.96 -8.62 -15.47
CA ILE A 114 -12.67 -7.31 -15.59
C ILE A 114 -14.10 -7.40 -15.08
N GLY A 115 -14.86 -8.40 -15.54
CA GLY A 115 -16.26 -8.57 -15.14
C GLY A 115 -16.42 -8.83 -13.64
N LYS A 116 -15.55 -9.68 -13.06
CA LYS A 116 -15.58 -9.99 -11.63
C LYS A 116 -15.10 -8.81 -10.79
N PHE A 117 -14.10 -8.05 -11.26
CA PHE A 117 -13.67 -6.80 -10.65
C PHE A 117 -14.86 -5.82 -10.53
N LYS A 118 -15.57 -5.59 -11.63
CA LYS A 118 -16.72 -4.70 -11.66
C LYS A 118 -17.80 -5.14 -10.67
N GLU A 119 -18.13 -6.42 -10.65
CA GLU A 119 -19.14 -6.99 -9.74
C GLU A 119 -18.80 -6.72 -8.28
N ILE A 120 -17.59 -7.13 -7.84
CA ILE A 120 -17.16 -7.03 -6.45
C ILE A 120 -16.98 -5.57 -6.02
N TRP A 121 -16.24 -4.79 -6.82
CA TRP A 121 -15.80 -3.47 -6.38
C TRP A 121 -16.82 -2.37 -6.61
N SER A 122 -17.85 -2.57 -7.45
CA SER A 122 -18.99 -1.64 -7.50
C SER A 122 -19.79 -1.66 -6.19
N GLU A 123 -19.96 -2.83 -5.59
CA GLU A 123 -20.66 -2.96 -4.30
C GLU A 123 -19.83 -2.37 -3.15
N HIS A 124 -18.54 -2.70 -3.09
CA HIS A 124 -17.65 -2.18 -2.04
C HIS A 124 -17.42 -0.67 -2.17
N ALA A 125 -17.32 -0.15 -3.40
CA ALA A 125 -17.18 1.29 -3.62
C ALA A 125 -18.39 2.05 -3.06
N LYS A 126 -19.62 1.59 -3.35
CA LYS A 126 -20.82 2.18 -2.78
C LYS A 126 -20.84 2.11 -1.26
N PHE A 127 -20.48 0.97 -0.69
CA PHE A 127 -20.41 0.81 0.76
C PHE A 127 -19.36 1.76 1.39
N ALA A 128 -18.20 1.92 0.74
CA ALA A 128 -17.17 2.84 1.19
C ALA A 128 -17.62 4.32 1.12
N GLU A 129 -18.36 4.70 0.05
CA GLU A 129 -18.98 6.03 -0.07
C GLU A 129 -19.95 6.31 1.09
N ASP A 130 -20.81 5.35 1.42
CA ASP A 130 -21.80 5.47 2.50
C ASP A 130 -21.13 5.66 3.88
N HIS A 131 -19.86 5.21 4.05
CA HIS A 131 -19.05 5.36 5.27
C HIS A 131 -18.00 6.48 5.20
N GLY A 132 -17.95 7.25 4.10
CA GLY A 132 -16.95 8.32 3.93
C GLY A 132 -15.50 7.84 3.82
N VAL A 133 -15.29 6.58 3.38
CA VAL A 133 -13.99 5.93 3.27
C VAL A 133 -13.62 5.71 1.81
N ARG A 134 -12.34 5.74 1.49
CA ARG A 134 -11.79 5.41 0.17
C ARG A 134 -11.02 4.10 0.22
N ILE A 135 -11.13 3.32 -0.84
CA ILE A 135 -10.42 2.06 -1.05
C ILE A 135 -9.21 2.34 -1.93
N ALA A 136 -8.03 2.01 -1.46
CA ALA A 136 -6.77 2.14 -2.17
C ALA A 136 -6.23 0.75 -2.54
N PHE A 137 -6.09 0.46 -3.82
CA PHE A 137 -5.51 -0.81 -4.28
C PHE A 137 -4.02 -0.67 -4.47
N GLU A 138 -3.24 -1.50 -3.76
CA GLU A 138 -1.82 -1.61 -4.02
C GLU A 138 -1.55 -2.21 -5.40
N ASN A 139 -0.56 -1.68 -6.10
CA ASN A 139 -0.21 -2.15 -7.43
C ASN A 139 0.81 -3.30 -7.45
N CYS A 140 0.97 -4.01 -6.34
CA CYS A 140 1.74 -5.24 -6.30
C CYS A 140 1.06 -6.35 -7.10
N PRO A 141 1.70 -7.00 -8.09
CA PRO A 141 1.11 -8.12 -8.81
C PRO A 141 0.94 -9.38 -7.95
N MET A 142 1.65 -9.48 -6.82
CA MET A 142 1.69 -10.66 -5.93
C MET A 142 1.82 -11.97 -6.69
N GLY A 143 2.96 -12.13 -7.28
CA GLY A 143 3.31 -13.30 -8.09
C GLY A 143 4.62 -13.01 -8.78
N HIS A 144 5.14 -13.97 -9.51
CA HIS A 144 6.32 -13.74 -10.31
C HIS A 144 5.98 -12.80 -11.48
N PHE A 145 6.69 -11.68 -11.62
CA PHE A 145 6.57 -10.74 -12.76
C PHE A 145 6.60 -11.46 -14.11
N HIS A 146 7.19 -12.66 -14.14
CA HIS A 146 7.49 -13.45 -15.30
C HIS A 146 6.43 -14.52 -15.62
N THR A 147 5.51 -14.73 -14.70
CA THR A 147 4.34 -15.60 -14.90
C THR A 147 3.08 -14.83 -14.57
N PRO A 148 2.60 -13.97 -15.49
CA PRO A 148 1.40 -13.13 -15.24
C PRO A 148 0.17 -13.90 -14.79
N SER A 149 0.12 -15.21 -15.04
CA SER A 149 -0.96 -16.11 -14.60
C SER A 149 -0.95 -16.43 -13.10
N ASN A 150 0.15 -16.21 -12.39
CA ASN A 150 0.31 -16.61 -10.98
C ASN A 150 0.03 -15.47 -9.96
N GLY A 151 -0.21 -14.26 -10.44
CA GLY A 151 -0.54 -13.14 -9.56
C GLY A 151 -1.97 -13.23 -9.01
N ILE A 152 -2.22 -12.55 -7.91
CA ILE A 152 -3.52 -12.49 -7.24
C ILE A 152 -4.16 -11.10 -7.25
N ASN A 153 -3.60 -10.15 -8.01
CA ASN A 153 -4.06 -8.77 -8.03
C ASN A 153 -4.26 -8.25 -9.46
N PHE A 154 -5.45 -7.73 -9.74
CA PHE A 154 -5.81 -7.15 -11.03
C PHE A 154 -5.24 -5.75 -11.21
N MET A 155 -5.19 -4.95 -10.14
CA MET A 155 -4.78 -3.54 -10.16
C MET A 155 -3.26 -3.34 -10.25
N CYS A 156 -2.52 -4.23 -10.93
CA CYS A 156 -1.07 -4.25 -10.90
C CYS A 156 -0.37 -3.42 -12.00
N THR A 157 -1.09 -2.91 -12.99
CA THR A 157 -0.48 -2.10 -14.08
C THR A 157 -1.33 -0.89 -14.44
N PRO A 158 -0.74 0.20 -14.99
CA PRO A 158 -1.49 1.37 -15.44
C PRO A 158 -2.63 1.05 -16.41
N LYS A 159 -2.42 0.08 -17.29
CA LYS A 159 -3.48 -0.36 -18.21
C LYS A 159 -4.70 -0.93 -17.49
N MET A 160 -4.47 -1.70 -16.43
CA MET A 160 -5.56 -2.25 -15.62
C MET A 160 -6.21 -1.16 -14.76
N TRP A 161 -5.48 -0.13 -14.34
CA TRP A 161 -6.07 1.03 -13.64
C TRP A 161 -7.04 1.80 -14.53
N GLU A 162 -6.67 2.08 -15.80
CA GLU A 162 -7.56 2.72 -16.78
C GLU A 162 -8.87 1.94 -16.91
N ILE A 163 -8.78 0.61 -17.08
CA ILE A 163 -9.94 -0.27 -17.22
C ILE A 163 -10.77 -0.26 -15.92
N ALA A 164 -10.13 -0.47 -14.77
CA ALA A 164 -10.80 -0.49 -13.48
C ALA A 164 -11.62 0.80 -13.23
N PHE A 165 -11.02 1.96 -13.44
CA PHE A 165 -11.68 3.25 -13.23
C PHE A 165 -12.75 3.56 -14.31
N SER A 166 -12.66 2.94 -15.48
CA SER A 166 -13.72 3.03 -16.50
C SER A 166 -14.91 2.14 -16.18
N GLU A 167 -14.68 0.96 -15.60
CA GLU A 167 -15.72 -0.02 -15.26
C GLU A 167 -16.44 0.33 -13.95
N VAL A 168 -15.71 0.83 -12.95
CA VAL A 168 -16.27 1.26 -11.66
C VAL A 168 -16.08 2.76 -11.53
N LYS A 169 -17.11 3.52 -11.95
CA LYS A 169 -17.10 4.98 -11.97
C LYS A 169 -17.39 5.58 -10.60
N SER A 170 -16.59 5.22 -9.61
CA SER A 170 -16.68 5.72 -8.24
C SER A 170 -15.40 6.42 -7.84
N GLU A 171 -15.52 7.53 -7.13
CA GLU A 171 -14.38 8.21 -6.50
C GLU A 171 -13.95 7.53 -5.19
N ALA A 172 -14.65 6.49 -4.75
CA ALA A 172 -14.26 5.73 -3.57
C ALA A 172 -13.15 4.72 -3.84
N ILE A 173 -12.84 4.39 -5.11
CA ILE A 173 -11.73 3.50 -5.46
C ILE A 173 -10.56 4.26 -6.07
N GLY A 174 -9.35 3.88 -5.71
CA GLY A 174 -8.10 4.47 -6.19
C GLY A 174 -6.91 3.57 -5.94
N LEU A 175 -5.74 4.18 -5.84
CA LEU A 175 -4.46 3.49 -5.74
C LEU A 175 -3.84 3.69 -4.36
N GLU A 176 -3.32 2.62 -3.82
CA GLU A 176 -2.16 2.63 -2.96
C GLU A 176 -0.94 2.46 -3.87
N TRP A 177 -0.34 3.60 -4.20
CA TRP A 177 0.70 3.66 -5.20
C TRP A 177 2.05 3.24 -4.63
N ASP A 178 2.63 2.18 -5.22
CA ASP A 178 3.96 1.66 -4.88
C ASP A 178 4.87 1.73 -6.12
N PRO A 179 5.88 2.63 -6.13
CA PRO A 179 6.77 2.77 -7.27
C PRO A 179 7.70 1.56 -7.46
N SER A 180 8.00 0.80 -6.43
CA SER A 180 8.91 -0.34 -6.53
C SER A 180 8.42 -1.39 -7.53
N HIS A 181 7.11 -1.64 -7.54
CA HIS A 181 6.49 -2.56 -8.49
C HIS A 181 6.48 -2.03 -9.93
N LEU A 182 6.45 -0.71 -10.10
CA LEU A 182 6.57 -0.07 -11.42
C LEU A 182 8.01 -0.20 -11.95
N ILE A 183 9.02 0.09 -11.11
CA ILE A 183 10.44 -0.11 -11.44
C ILE A 183 10.70 -1.55 -11.86
N CYS A 184 10.16 -2.54 -11.13
CA CYS A 184 10.26 -3.95 -11.48
C CYS A 184 9.69 -4.30 -12.87
N MET A 185 8.73 -3.53 -13.35
CA MET A 185 8.10 -3.68 -14.67
C MET A 185 8.65 -2.70 -15.72
N PHE A 186 9.72 -1.94 -15.40
CA PHE A 186 10.29 -0.90 -16.24
C PHE A 186 9.27 0.21 -16.62
N ILE A 187 8.31 0.48 -15.75
CA ILE A 187 7.33 1.57 -15.90
C ILE A 187 7.85 2.78 -15.12
N ASP A 188 7.83 3.95 -15.75
CA ASP A 188 8.25 5.19 -15.10
C ASP A 188 7.21 5.64 -14.06
N PRO A 189 7.58 5.68 -12.76
CA PRO A 189 6.68 6.09 -11.69
C PRO A 189 6.17 7.53 -11.83
N VAL A 190 6.98 8.43 -12.36
CA VAL A 190 6.65 9.86 -12.53
C VAL A 190 5.50 10.06 -13.51
N ILE A 191 5.49 9.28 -14.60
CA ILE A 191 4.40 9.31 -15.59
C ILE A 191 3.09 8.87 -14.91
N THR A 192 3.12 7.83 -14.12
CA THR A 192 1.92 7.32 -13.47
C THR A 192 1.34 8.30 -12.45
N ILE A 193 2.17 9.07 -11.74
CA ILE A 193 1.67 10.15 -10.86
C ILE A 193 0.97 11.24 -11.68
N ARG A 194 1.52 11.63 -12.84
CA ARG A 194 0.91 12.66 -13.69
C ARG A 194 -0.44 12.25 -14.23
N GLU A 195 -0.60 10.97 -14.58
CA GLU A 195 -1.82 10.44 -15.17
C GLU A 195 -2.88 10.09 -14.11
N PHE A 196 -2.47 9.45 -13.02
CA PHE A 196 -3.37 8.89 -12.02
C PHE A 196 -3.35 9.60 -10.67
N GLY A 197 -2.65 10.73 -10.53
CA GLY A 197 -2.45 11.39 -9.24
C GLY A 197 -3.72 11.72 -8.47
N LYS A 198 -4.83 12.01 -9.15
CA LYS A 198 -6.13 12.22 -8.49
C LYS A 198 -6.73 10.95 -7.91
N ARG A 199 -6.26 9.79 -8.33
CA ARG A 199 -6.66 8.46 -7.85
C ARG A 199 -5.67 7.86 -6.87
N ILE A 200 -4.53 8.50 -6.60
CA ILE A 200 -3.60 8.07 -5.56
C ILE A 200 -4.15 8.52 -4.21
N TYR A 201 -4.57 7.57 -3.38
CA TYR A 201 -5.14 7.83 -2.05
C TYR A 201 -4.17 7.50 -0.93
N HIS A 202 -3.25 6.57 -1.18
CA HIS A 202 -2.18 6.21 -0.27
C HIS A 202 -0.90 5.88 -1.04
N ILE A 203 0.24 5.86 -0.36
CA ILE A 203 1.54 5.58 -0.98
C ILE A 203 2.35 4.66 -0.09
N HIS A 204 2.76 3.52 -0.65
CA HIS A 204 3.88 2.76 -0.15
C HIS A 204 5.17 3.40 -0.64
N ALA A 205 5.89 4.03 0.28
CA ALA A 205 7.23 4.53 0.00
C ALA A 205 8.21 3.35 0.07
N LYS A 206 8.33 2.66 -1.05
CA LYS A 206 9.18 1.50 -1.27
C LYS A 206 9.96 1.69 -2.55
N ASP A 207 11.13 1.13 -2.63
CA ASP A 207 12.00 1.25 -3.79
C ASP A 207 12.36 -0.11 -4.37
N ALA A 208 12.92 -0.11 -5.57
CA ALA A 208 13.50 -1.29 -6.19
C ALA A 208 14.74 -0.89 -6.97
N HIS A 209 15.74 -1.77 -6.97
CA HIS A 209 16.95 -1.64 -7.75
C HIS A 209 16.99 -2.65 -8.89
N VAL A 210 17.31 -2.19 -10.10
CA VAL A 210 17.54 -3.04 -11.27
C VAL A 210 19.04 -3.24 -11.46
N ASN A 211 19.51 -4.46 -11.19
CA ASN A 211 20.89 -4.82 -11.40
C ASN A 211 21.14 -5.09 -12.91
N TRP A 212 21.45 -4.02 -13.64
CA TRP A 212 21.62 -4.06 -15.08
C TRP A 212 22.73 -5.00 -15.55
N ASP A 213 23.75 -5.25 -14.74
CA ASP A 213 24.81 -6.21 -15.09
C ASP A 213 24.26 -7.64 -15.14
N ILE A 214 23.40 -7.99 -14.20
CA ILE A 214 22.70 -9.28 -14.19
C ILE A 214 21.67 -9.32 -15.34
N VAL A 215 20.85 -8.27 -15.49
CA VAL A 215 19.82 -8.19 -16.54
C VAL A 215 20.44 -8.37 -17.93
N LYS A 216 21.52 -7.65 -18.25
CA LYS A 216 22.21 -7.70 -19.54
C LYS A 216 22.89 -9.03 -19.81
N LYS A 217 23.31 -9.75 -18.77
CA LYS A 217 24.07 -10.99 -18.92
C LYS A 217 23.15 -12.23 -18.90
N TYR A 218 22.16 -12.23 -18.03
CA TYR A 218 21.34 -13.42 -17.74
C TYR A 218 19.84 -13.21 -17.96
N GLY A 219 19.42 -11.99 -18.26
CA GLY A 219 18.00 -11.59 -18.37
C GLY A 219 17.38 -11.23 -17.02
N PHE A 220 16.22 -10.58 -17.09
CA PHE A 220 15.56 -10.03 -15.89
C PHE A 220 14.89 -11.09 -14.99
N TRP A 221 14.80 -12.34 -15.47
CA TRP A 221 14.30 -13.47 -14.67
C TRP A 221 15.34 -14.11 -13.76
N TYR A 222 16.60 -13.71 -13.93
CA TYR A 222 17.65 -14.28 -13.12
C TYR A 222 17.57 -13.76 -11.67
N PRO A 223 17.80 -14.61 -10.65
CA PRO A 223 17.80 -14.17 -9.25
C PRO A 223 18.76 -12.98 -9.02
N GLY A 224 18.29 -11.97 -8.28
CA GLY A 224 19.07 -10.76 -8.04
C GLY A 224 19.07 -9.74 -9.19
N ALA A 225 18.36 -10.03 -10.31
CA ALA A 225 18.21 -9.06 -11.40
C ALA A 225 17.43 -7.80 -10.97
N ILE A 226 16.46 -7.98 -10.09
CA ILE A 226 15.65 -6.90 -9.51
C ILE A 226 15.45 -7.21 -8.03
N GLU A 227 15.68 -6.21 -7.18
CA GLU A 227 15.58 -6.34 -5.74
C GLU A 227 14.75 -5.18 -5.17
N HIS A 228 13.78 -5.49 -4.31
CA HIS A 228 13.10 -4.46 -3.52
C HIS A 228 14.01 -3.96 -2.41
N CYS A 229 13.94 -2.66 -2.14
CA CYS A 229 14.77 -2.02 -1.12
C CYS A 229 14.06 -0.81 -0.49
N PHE A 230 14.71 -0.23 0.51
CA PHE A 230 14.25 1.01 1.12
C PHE A 230 14.40 2.21 0.19
N PRO A 231 13.51 3.23 0.28
CA PRO A 231 13.64 4.50 -0.45
C PRO A 231 15.03 5.12 -0.33
N GLY A 232 15.61 5.43 -1.49
CA GLY A 232 16.96 5.98 -1.60
C GLY A 232 18.06 4.95 -1.83
N LEU A 233 17.74 3.66 -1.81
CA LEU A 233 18.65 2.57 -2.13
C LEU A 233 18.33 1.93 -3.49
N GLY A 234 17.28 2.37 -4.17
CA GLY A 234 16.85 1.88 -5.47
C GLY A 234 16.86 2.95 -6.56
N ASP A 235 16.10 2.69 -7.63
CA ASP A 235 16.10 3.48 -8.87
C ASP A 235 14.92 4.48 -8.94
N THR A 236 14.08 4.59 -7.92
CA THR A 236 12.99 5.57 -7.87
C THR A 236 13.55 6.98 -7.66
N ASP A 237 13.34 7.90 -8.61
CA ASP A 237 13.62 9.32 -8.37
C ASP A 237 12.57 9.93 -7.43
N TRP A 238 12.74 9.72 -6.12
CA TRP A 238 11.84 10.23 -5.10
C TRP A 238 11.73 11.75 -5.10
N ARG A 239 12.77 12.47 -5.51
CA ARG A 239 12.75 13.92 -5.66
C ARG A 239 11.73 14.36 -6.72
N LEU A 240 11.71 13.69 -7.89
CA LEU A 240 10.74 13.97 -8.93
C LEU A 240 9.34 13.45 -8.56
N CYS A 241 9.24 12.26 -7.99
CA CYS A 241 7.96 11.70 -7.54
C CYS A 241 7.28 12.64 -6.53
N ILE A 242 7.98 13.08 -5.49
CA ILE A 242 7.44 14.00 -4.48
C ILE A 242 7.04 15.34 -5.11
N LYS A 243 7.84 15.88 -6.04
CA LYS A 243 7.49 17.10 -6.78
C LYS A 243 6.19 16.94 -7.56
N GLU A 244 5.99 15.81 -8.26
CA GLU A 244 4.76 15.57 -9.01
C GLU A 244 3.56 15.32 -8.07
N LEU A 245 3.75 14.64 -6.95
CA LEU A 245 2.71 14.48 -5.92
C LEU A 245 2.22 15.83 -5.41
N TYR A 246 3.11 16.79 -5.13
CA TYR A 246 2.71 18.17 -4.82
C TYR A 246 1.96 18.83 -5.98
N ARG A 247 2.40 18.62 -7.23
CA ARG A 247 1.78 19.20 -8.43
C ARG A 247 0.34 18.70 -8.64
N VAL A 248 0.08 17.41 -8.45
CA VAL A 248 -1.27 16.83 -8.58
C VAL A 248 -2.14 17.07 -7.35
N GLY A 249 -1.58 17.67 -6.29
CA GLY A 249 -2.29 18.03 -5.06
C GLY A 249 -2.55 16.88 -4.11
N TYR A 250 -1.67 15.86 -4.10
CA TYR A 250 -1.74 14.76 -3.12
C TYR A 250 -1.66 15.29 -1.68
N LYS A 251 -2.54 14.81 -0.80
CA LYS A 251 -2.73 15.36 0.57
C LYS A 251 -2.50 14.36 1.69
N ASN A 252 -2.36 13.07 1.36
CA ASN A 252 -2.08 12.05 2.37
C ASN A 252 -0.56 11.93 2.61
N ASP A 253 -0.11 10.88 3.28
CA ASP A 253 1.25 10.69 3.75
C ASP A 253 2.03 9.65 2.91
N LEU A 254 3.34 9.58 3.14
CA LEU A 254 4.23 8.57 2.57
C LEU A 254 4.53 7.55 3.67
N ASN A 255 4.11 6.29 3.49
CA ASN A 255 4.41 5.25 4.47
C ASN A 255 5.41 4.25 3.90
N ILE A 256 6.55 4.12 4.57
CA ILE A 256 7.63 3.24 4.16
C ILE A 256 7.20 1.79 4.35
N GLU A 257 7.37 0.99 3.30
CA GLU A 257 7.30 -0.46 3.34
C GLU A 257 8.66 -1.01 2.92
N GLY A 258 9.44 -1.56 3.85
CA GLY A 258 10.85 -1.88 3.60
C GLY A 258 11.30 -3.28 3.96
N TRP A 259 10.46 -4.09 4.58
CA TRP A 259 10.80 -5.43 5.07
C TRP A 259 11.23 -6.44 3.97
N HIS A 260 11.21 -6.06 2.69
CA HIS A 260 11.69 -6.86 1.57
C HIS A 260 13.17 -6.63 1.23
N ASP A 261 13.81 -5.63 1.82
CA ASP A 261 15.21 -5.31 1.55
C ASP A 261 16.13 -6.50 1.88
N ALA A 262 17.09 -6.76 1.01
CA ALA A 262 17.99 -7.92 1.17
C ALA A 262 19.04 -7.72 2.26
N VAL A 263 19.32 -6.46 2.63
CA VAL A 263 20.35 -6.09 3.61
C VAL A 263 19.71 -5.60 4.91
N TYR A 264 18.77 -4.66 4.78
CA TYR A 264 18.10 -4.02 5.92
C TYR A 264 16.80 -4.75 6.26
N ASN A 265 16.94 -5.95 6.82
CA ASN A 265 15.82 -6.84 7.12
C ASN A 265 16.10 -7.62 8.40
N ASP A 266 15.15 -7.65 9.31
CA ASP A 266 15.28 -8.35 10.60
C ASP A 266 15.41 -9.88 10.47
N ARG A 267 15.16 -10.45 9.28
CA ARG A 267 15.51 -11.84 8.98
C ARG A 267 17.01 -12.06 8.78
N VAL A 268 17.73 -11.01 8.39
CA VAL A 268 19.20 -11.03 8.28
C VAL A 268 19.83 -10.83 9.65
N GLU A 269 19.43 -9.77 10.34
CA GLU A 269 19.90 -9.43 11.68
C GLU A 269 18.86 -8.53 12.36
N LYS A 270 18.54 -8.80 13.62
CA LYS A 270 17.57 -8.02 14.40
C LYS A 270 17.98 -6.54 14.49
N GLY A 271 17.06 -5.64 14.19
CA GLY A 271 17.23 -4.19 14.19
C GLY A 271 17.69 -3.62 12.84
N LYS A 272 17.96 -4.45 11.83
CA LYS A 272 18.33 -3.99 10.49
C LYS A 272 17.17 -3.27 9.78
N GLU A 273 15.94 -3.70 10.00
CA GLU A 273 14.77 -3.00 9.46
C GLU A 273 14.66 -1.58 10.01
N ASP A 274 14.96 -1.35 11.29
CA ASP A 274 15.00 -0.02 11.88
C ASP A 274 16.07 0.87 11.25
N GLU A 275 17.26 0.32 10.93
CA GLU A 275 18.30 1.05 10.20
C GLU A 275 17.79 1.47 8.81
N GLY A 276 17.17 0.57 8.07
CA GLY A 276 16.57 0.86 6.76
C GLY A 276 15.47 1.93 6.83
N LEU A 277 14.59 1.86 7.83
CA LEU A 277 13.57 2.89 8.08
C LEU A 277 14.20 4.27 8.33
N ILE A 278 15.29 4.34 9.10
CA ILE A 278 16.01 5.59 9.36
C ILE A 278 16.67 6.14 8.08
N ILE A 279 17.25 5.27 7.25
CA ILE A 279 17.84 5.67 5.95
C ILE A 279 16.75 6.27 5.05
N ALA A 280 15.65 5.56 4.87
CA ALA A 280 14.53 6.00 4.06
C ALA A 280 13.90 7.31 4.57
N PHE A 281 13.72 7.43 5.88
CA PHE A 281 13.23 8.67 6.50
C PHE A 281 14.13 9.86 6.16
N LYS A 282 15.45 9.72 6.35
CA LYS A 282 16.43 10.77 6.05
C LYS A 282 16.45 11.11 4.55
N HIS A 283 16.29 10.13 3.68
CA HIS A 283 16.26 10.34 2.24
C HIS A 283 15.01 11.12 1.83
N LEU A 284 13.83 10.66 2.21
CA LEU A 284 12.55 11.27 1.82
C LEU A 284 12.34 12.66 2.43
N SER A 285 12.76 12.87 3.68
CA SER A 285 12.57 14.14 4.39
C SER A 285 13.26 15.33 3.73
N GLN A 286 14.29 15.11 2.91
CA GLN A 286 14.99 16.15 2.16
C GLN A 286 14.10 16.85 1.12
N PHE A 287 13.04 16.20 0.66
CA PHE A 287 12.17 16.67 -0.43
C PHE A 287 10.79 17.13 0.07
N LEU A 288 10.51 16.95 1.36
CA LEU A 288 9.24 17.37 1.96
C LEU A 288 9.35 18.76 2.57
N VAL A 289 8.30 19.55 2.39
CA VAL A 289 8.16 20.80 3.13
C VAL A 289 7.84 20.45 4.58
N GLN A 290 8.70 20.87 5.51
CA GLN A 290 8.43 20.76 6.94
C GLN A 290 7.43 21.85 7.31
N ASP A 291 6.31 21.45 7.95
CA ASP A 291 5.31 22.35 8.51
C ASP A 291 5.78 22.93 9.84
#